data_12c8a3e2856cb676524bafbd55c83857
#
_entry.id   12c8a3e2856cb676524bafbd55c83857
#
_cell.length_a   1.000
_cell.length_b   1.000
_cell.length_c   1.000
_cell.angle_alpha   90.00
_cell.angle_beta   90.00
_cell.angle_gamma   90.00
#
_symmetry.space_group_name_H-M   'P 1'
#
loop_
_entity.id
_entity.type
_entity.pdbx_description
1 polymer ?
#
loop_
_entity_poly.entity_id
_entity_poly.type
_entity_poly.pdbx_seq_one_letter_code
_entity_poly.pdbx_strand_id
1 'polypeptide(L)'
;MVAGSGTFNLESKLDYMNAGDASINGTTIDRPPLTFFNPNDLDSNPAASALAKVAAINAKSKDTGVTAVVNTNVMTGSAMSVSPSPHSGFVVVNGFKIPLSTLSNNAQGSRAAVVAAINAPKAFESTGVVAIDSGNDAAGVILQAKDGRNIQIVFQRDAGSADDAAFAAVTGLKQG
;
A
#
# COMPACT_ATOMS: atom_id res chain seq x y z
N MET A 1 -5.74 -17.29 34.38
CA MET A 1 -6.79 -16.85 33.44
C MET A 1 -6.18 -16.95 32.07
N VAL A 2 -6.59 -17.94 31.25
CA VAL A 2 -6.01 -18.16 29.91
C VAL A 2 -6.66 -17.15 28.98
N ALA A 3 -5.86 -16.24 28.40
CA ALA A 3 -6.33 -15.37 27.34
C ALA A 3 -6.69 -16.24 26.15
N GLY A 4 -7.96 -16.31 25.81
CA GLY A 4 -8.42 -16.98 24.60
C GLY A 4 -7.87 -16.28 23.38
N SER A 5 -7.07 -16.98 22.59
CA SER A 5 -6.65 -16.53 21.26
C SER A 5 -7.87 -16.61 20.33
N GLY A 6 -8.62 -15.54 20.28
CA GLY A 6 -9.64 -15.36 19.25
C GLY A 6 -8.98 -14.98 17.95
N THR A 7 -9.02 -15.85 16.96
CA THR A 7 -8.64 -15.50 15.57
C THR A 7 -9.70 -14.57 15.02
N PHE A 8 -9.38 -13.29 14.90
CA PHE A 8 -10.22 -12.35 14.18
C PHE A 8 -10.07 -12.61 12.68
N ASN A 9 -11.06 -13.24 12.08
CA ASN A 9 -11.14 -13.37 10.62
C ASN A 9 -11.78 -12.09 10.06
N LEU A 10 -10.93 -11.18 9.56
CA LEU A 10 -11.31 -9.88 9.00
C LEU A 10 -11.49 -9.95 7.49
N GLU A 11 -11.68 -11.13 6.93
CA GLU A 11 -11.90 -11.27 5.50
C GLU A 11 -13.37 -11.04 5.15
N SER A 12 -13.57 -10.09 4.29
CA SER A 12 -14.64 -9.98 3.30
C SER A 12 -15.81 -9.00 3.49
N LYS A 13 -15.91 -8.18 4.51
CA LYS A 13 -17.04 -7.21 4.55
C LYS A 13 -16.80 -5.87 5.27
N LEU A 14 -15.58 -5.51 5.59
CA LEU A 14 -15.29 -4.31 6.39
C LEU A 14 -14.51 -3.27 5.59
N ASP A 15 -15.14 -2.70 4.57
CA ASP A 15 -14.65 -1.44 4.01
C ASP A 15 -14.68 -0.33 5.08
N TYR A 16 -15.59 -0.45 6.06
CA TYR A 16 -15.70 0.48 7.19
C TYR A 16 -16.06 -0.29 8.46
N MET A 17 -15.33 -0.05 9.54
CA MET A 17 -15.75 -0.46 10.87
C MET A 17 -16.78 0.56 11.38
N ASN A 18 -18.03 0.13 11.58
CA ASN A 18 -19.06 0.96 12.19
C ASN A 18 -19.00 0.85 13.72
N ALA A 19 -19.62 1.81 14.41
CA ALA A 19 -19.78 1.71 15.86
C ALA A 19 -20.56 0.44 16.21
N GLY A 20 -19.97 -0.41 17.04
CA GLY A 20 -20.59 -1.67 17.49
C GLY A 20 -20.18 -2.92 16.70
N ASP A 21 -19.44 -2.78 15.59
CA ASP A 21 -18.97 -3.93 14.80
C ASP A 21 -17.90 -4.75 15.53
N ALA A 22 -17.20 -4.15 16.48
CA ALA A 22 -16.18 -4.81 17.28
C ALA A 22 -16.33 -4.48 18.77
N SER A 23 -16.07 -5.48 19.61
CA SER A 23 -15.94 -5.31 21.05
C SER A 23 -14.70 -6.04 21.57
N ILE A 24 -14.05 -5.46 22.58
CA ILE A 24 -12.90 -6.05 23.27
C ILE A 24 -13.22 -6.04 24.76
N ASN A 25 -13.18 -7.22 25.41
CA ASN A 25 -13.49 -7.38 26.83
C ASN A 25 -14.81 -6.71 27.24
N GLY A 26 -15.85 -6.80 26.38
CA GLY A 26 -17.16 -6.21 26.60
C GLY A 26 -17.27 -4.72 26.31
N THR A 27 -16.18 -4.05 25.95
CA THR A 27 -16.17 -2.63 25.56
C THR A 27 -16.31 -2.50 24.06
N THR A 28 -17.30 -1.75 23.60
CA THR A 28 -17.50 -1.44 22.18
C THR A 28 -16.39 -0.55 21.65
N ILE A 29 -15.84 -0.91 20.50
CA ILE A 29 -14.86 -0.10 19.78
C ILE A 29 -15.61 0.82 18.83
N ASP A 30 -15.38 2.12 18.97
CA ASP A 30 -16.00 3.14 18.12
C ASP A 30 -15.43 3.12 16.71
N ARG A 31 -16.16 3.73 15.79
CA ARG A 31 -15.66 3.96 14.43
C ARG A 31 -14.36 4.76 14.46
N PRO A 32 -13.36 4.40 13.62
CA PRO A 32 -12.15 5.21 13.49
C PRO A 32 -12.46 6.67 13.14
N PRO A 33 -11.69 7.62 13.70
CA PRO A 33 -11.87 9.03 13.36
C PRO A 33 -11.69 9.28 11.86
N LEU A 34 -12.53 10.14 11.29
CA LEU A 34 -12.43 10.56 9.88
C LEU A 34 -11.15 11.36 9.55
N THR A 35 -10.37 11.73 10.56
CA THR A 35 -9.06 12.40 10.40
C THR A 35 -8.03 11.57 9.65
N PHE A 36 -8.26 10.26 9.51
CA PHE A 36 -7.46 9.40 8.61
C PHE A 36 -7.87 9.53 7.14
N PHE A 37 -8.89 10.32 6.85
CA PHE A 37 -9.34 10.56 5.49
C PHE A 37 -8.43 11.61 4.84
N ASN A 38 -7.65 11.20 3.85
CA ASN A 38 -6.98 12.12 2.94
C ASN A 38 -7.91 12.35 1.74
N PRO A 39 -8.44 13.56 1.52
CA PRO A 39 -9.36 13.82 0.41
C PRO A 39 -8.72 13.63 -0.98
N ASN A 40 -7.39 13.58 -1.05
CA ASN A 40 -6.64 13.29 -2.27
C ASN A 40 -6.38 11.78 -2.46
N ASP A 41 -6.76 10.96 -1.51
CA ASP A 41 -6.55 9.51 -1.47
C ASP A 41 -7.89 8.83 -1.75
N LEU A 42 -8.39 9.02 -2.98
CA LEU A 42 -9.74 8.62 -3.37
C LEU A 42 -9.97 7.11 -3.33
N ASP A 43 -8.91 6.32 -3.31
CA ASP A 43 -9.02 4.85 -3.49
C ASP A 43 -8.34 4.01 -2.40
N SER A 44 -7.49 4.56 -1.54
CA SER A 44 -6.77 3.77 -0.53
C SER A 44 -7.61 3.41 0.70
N ASN A 45 -8.85 3.92 0.77
CA ASN A 45 -9.80 3.74 1.87
C ASN A 45 -9.13 3.84 3.27
N PRO A 46 -8.65 5.04 3.67
CA PRO A 46 -7.86 5.20 4.89
C PRO A 46 -8.60 4.77 6.15
N ALA A 47 -9.93 4.87 6.17
CA ALA A 47 -10.77 4.43 7.30
C ALA A 47 -10.78 2.89 7.48
N ALA A 48 -10.50 2.14 6.41
CA ALA A 48 -10.36 0.68 6.47
C ALA A 48 -8.92 0.24 6.78
N SER A 49 -7.97 1.17 6.85
CA SER A 49 -6.55 0.88 7.09
C SER A 49 -6.30 0.29 8.48
N ALA A 50 -5.19 -0.43 8.63
CA ALA A 50 -4.72 -0.91 9.93
C ALA A 50 -4.47 0.26 10.91
N LEU A 51 -3.97 1.39 10.42
CA LEU A 51 -3.78 2.61 11.21
C LEU A 51 -5.07 3.10 11.88
N ALA A 52 -6.15 3.18 11.11
CA ALA A 52 -7.44 3.64 11.61
C ALA A 52 -7.99 2.68 12.68
N LYS A 53 -7.87 1.36 12.46
CA LYS A 53 -8.30 0.33 13.40
C LYS A 53 -7.49 0.36 14.70
N VAL A 54 -6.16 0.50 14.58
CA VAL A 54 -5.26 0.66 15.74
C VAL A 54 -5.62 1.90 16.55
N ALA A 55 -5.88 3.03 15.89
CA ALA A 55 -6.28 4.25 16.57
C ALA A 55 -7.61 4.08 17.33
N ALA A 56 -8.61 3.42 16.72
CA ALA A 56 -9.89 3.14 17.36
C ALA A 56 -9.75 2.24 18.60
N ILE A 57 -8.94 1.16 18.49
CA ILE A 57 -8.68 0.25 19.63
C ILE A 57 -7.95 0.98 20.74
N ASN A 58 -6.92 1.75 20.42
CA ASN A 58 -6.10 2.46 21.40
C ASN A 58 -6.86 3.60 22.10
N ALA A 59 -7.86 4.18 21.45
CA ALA A 59 -8.76 5.14 22.09
C ALA A 59 -9.53 4.54 23.29
N LYS A 60 -9.72 3.21 23.30
CA LYS A 60 -10.39 2.46 24.38
C LYS A 60 -9.43 1.62 25.22
N SER A 61 -8.12 1.83 25.11
CA SER A 61 -7.12 0.99 25.79
C SER A 61 -7.25 1.01 27.31
N LYS A 62 -7.68 2.12 27.91
CA LYS A 62 -7.92 2.23 29.37
C LYS A 62 -9.08 1.35 29.82
N ASP A 63 -10.11 1.22 28.99
CA ASP A 63 -11.33 0.47 29.33
C ASP A 63 -11.16 -1.02 29.02
N THR A 64 -10.41 -1.33 27.96
CA THR A 64 -10.22 -2.70 27.49
C THR A 64 -8.99 -3.39 28.07
N GLY A 65 -8.00 -2.62 28.55
CA GLY A 65 -6.68 -3.15 28.95
C GLY A 65 -5.83 -3.63 27.76
N VAL A 66 -6.25 -3.35 26.51
CA VAL A 66 -5.57 -3.80 25.29
C VAL A 66 -4.97 -2.62 24.55
N THR A 67 -3.75 -2.79 24.05
CA THR A 67 -3.06 -1.84 23.15
C THR A 67 -2.77 -2.53 21.82
N ALA A 68 -3.19 -1.91 20.73
CA ALA A 68 -2.90 -2.37 19.38
C ALA A 68 -1.64 -1.69 18.83
N VAL A 69 -0.89 -2.41 18.01
CA VAL A 69 0.29 -1.89 17.31
C VAL A 69 0.14 -2.11 15.81
N VAL A 70 0.72 -1.21 15.03
CA VAL A 70 0.74 -1.32 13.57
C VAL A 70 2.02 -2.03 13.15
N ASN A 71 1.88 -3.00 12.26
CA ASN A 71 3.01 -3.61 11.57
C ASN A 71 3.26 -2.92 10.22
N THR A 72 4.50 -2.98 9.74
CA THR A 72 4.85 -2.56 8.38
C THR A 72 3.97 -3.29 7.36
N ASN A 73 3.32 -2.53 6.48
CA ASN A 73 2.62 -3.11 5.33
C ASN A 73 3.62 -3.32 4.19
N VAL A 74 3.59 -4.51 3.59
CA VAL A 74 4.51 -4.89 2.52
C VAL A 74 3.70 -5.42 1.34
N MET A 75 3.88 -4.80 0.19
CA MET A 75 3.36 -5.28 -1.08
C MET A 75 4.52 -5.87 -1.88
N THR A 76 4.45 -7.16 -2.19
CA THR A 76 5.44 -7.84 -3.04
C THR A 76 5.35 -7.34 -4.47
N GLY A 77 6.49 -7.29 -5.16
CA GLY A 77 6.50 -7.00 -6.59
C GLY A 77 5.97 -8.16 -7.44
N SER A 78 6.07 -8.01 -8.73
CA SER A 78 5.74 -9.03 -9.74
C SER A 78 6.93 -9.37 -10.62
N ALA A 79 6.87 -10.52 -11.28
CA ALA A 79 7.86 -10.90 -12.26
C ALA A 79 7.93 -9.87 -13.39
N MET A 80 9.15 -9.53 -13.79
CA MET A 80 9.39 -8.53 -14.82
C MET A 80 9.48 -9.17 -16.20
N SER A 81 8.95 -8.47 -17.19
CA SER A 81 9.22 -8.71 -18.59
C SER A 81 10.34 -7.80 -19.07
N VAL A 82 11.17 -8.32 -19.96
CA VAL A 82 12.19 -7.52 -20.66
C VAL A 82 11.62 -7.00 -21.98
N SER A 83 11.76 -5.70 -22.21
CA SER A 83 11.30 -5.08 -23.46
C SER A 83 12.48 -4.59 -24.29
N PRO A 84 12.48 -4.77 -25.62
CA PRO A 84 13.51 -4.21 -26.51
C PRO A 84 13.47 -2.68 -26.61
N SER A 85 12.35 -2.06 -26.20
CA SER A 85 12.17 -0.61 -26.17
C SER A 85 11.93 -0.12 -24.76
N PRO A 86 12.41 1.09 -24.40
CA PRO A 86 12.06 1.68 -23.12
C PRO A 86 10.56 2.02 -23.09
N HIS A 87 9.98 1.93 -21.92
CA HIS A 87 8.61 2.34 -21.66
C HIS A 87 8.59 3.53 -20.70
N SER A 88 7.71 4.48 -20.97
CA SER A 88 7.48 5.63 -20.10
C SER A 88 5.98 5.74 -19.77
N GLY A 89 5.69 6.22 -18.58
CA GLY A 89 4.34 6.39 -18.09
C GLY A 89 4.34 6.89 -16.66
N PHE A 90 3.25 6.66 -15.96
CA PHE A 90 3.08 7.06 -14.58
C PHE A 90 2.58 5.91 -13.75
N VAL A 91 3.00 5.86 -12.50
CA VAL A 91 2.31 5.11 -11.45
C VAL A 91 1.70 6.10 -10.48
N VAL A 92 0.48 5.84 -10.08
CA VAL A 92 -0.17 6.55 -8.98
C VAL A 92 -0.05 5.67 -7.75
N VAL A 93 0.67 6.13 -6.74
CA VAL A 93 0.85 5.45 -5.45
C VAL A 93 0.14 6.28 -4.40
N ASN A 94 -0.84 5.70 -3.72
CA ASN A 94 -1.65 6.40 -2.70
C ASN A 94 -2.12 7.79 -3.17
N GLY A 95 -2.61 7.88 -4.41
CA GLY A 95 -3.12 9.13 -4.98
C GLY A 95 -2.04 10.07 -5.57
N PHE A 96 -0.74 9.81 -5.33
CA PHE A 96 0.33 10.65 -5.85
C PHE A 96 0.91 10.11 -7.17
N LYS A 97 0.91 10.93 -8.21
CA LYS A 97 1.38 10.57 -9.56
C LYS A 97 2.90 10.67 -9.66
N ILE A 98 3.56 9.55 -9.98
CA ILE A 98 5.02 9.41 -10.10
C ILE A 98 5.37 9.04 -11.54
N PRO A 99 6.17 9.83 -12.25
CA PRO A 99 6.65 9.47 -13.58
C PRO A 99 7.65 8.32 -13.47
N LEU A 100 7.49 7.32 -14.34
CA LEU A 100 8.39 6.18 -14.44
C LEU A 100 8.90 6.03 -15.87
N SER A 101 10.15 5.59 -15.98
CA SER A 101 10.74 5.18 -17.25
C SER A 101 11.54 3.90 -17.03
N THR A 102 11.42 2.95 -17.96
CA THR A 102 12.19 1.71 -17.96
C THR A 102 13.26 1.74 -19.04
N LEU A 103 14.19 0.80 -18.96
CA LEU A 103 15.31 0.70 -19.89
C LEU A 103 15.10 -0.48 -20.85
N SER A 104 15.54 -0.29 -22.12
CA SER A 104 15.50 -1.38 -23.11
C SER A 104 16.43 -2.53 -22.70
N ASN A 105 15.96 -3.77 -22.82
CA ASN A 105 16.70 -5.00 -22.55
C ASN A 105 17.45 -5.03 -21.21
N ASN A 106 16.97 -4.29 -20.20
CA ASN A 106 17.65 -4.15 -18.90
C ASN A 106 16.65 -4.12 -17.74
N ALA A 107 16.26 -5.31 -17.25
CA ALA A 107 15.34 -5.43 -16.12
C ALA A 107 15.92 -4.87 -14.82
N GLN A 108 17.19 -5.13 -14.54
CA GLN A 108 17.86 -4.61 -13.34
C GLN A 108 17.89 -3.09 -13.33
N GLY A 109 18.28 -2.46 -14.45
CA GLY A 109 18.28 -1.01 -14.56
C GLY A 109 16.88 -0.41 -14.47
N SER A 110 15.87 -1.10 -15.00
CA SER A 110 14.46 -0.70 -14.88
C SER A 110 13.98 -0.74 -13.43
N ARG A 111 14.31 -1.80 -12.67
CA ARG A 111 13.99 -1.86 -11.21
C ARG A 111 14.65 -0.71 -10.46
N ALA A 112 15.95 -0.47 -10.72
CA ALA A 112 16.68 0.63 -10.08
C ALA A 112 16.03 2.00 -10.37
N ALA A 113 15.60 2.22 -11.61
CA ALA A 113 14.93 3.47 -12.01
C ALA A 113 13.57 3.62 -11.31
N VAL A 114 12.77 2.55 -11.22
CA VAL A 114 11.49 2.54 -10.51
C VAL A 114 11.68 2.83 -9.02
N VAL A 115 12.65 2.16 -8.39
CA VAL A 115 12.99 2.37 -6.98
C VAL A 115 13.42 3.82 -6.72
N ALA A 116 14.28 4.38 -7.59
CA ALA A 116 14.72 5.76 -7.46
C ALA A 116 13.54 6.77 -7.59
N ALA A 117 12.62 6.53 -8.50
CA ALA A 117 11.47 7.41 -8.70
C ALA A 117 10.50 7.40 -7.52
N ILE A 118 10.19 6.22 -6.97
CA ILE A 118 9.28 6.10 -5.83
C ILE A 118 9.92 6.65 -4.55
N ASN A 119 11.24 6.46 -4.38
CA ASN A 119 11.98 6.95 -3.21
C ASN A 119 12.42 8.41 -3.33
N ALA A 120 12.10 9.09 -4.43
CA ALA A 120 12.36 10.53 -4.55
C ALA A 120 11.68 11.28 -3.37
N PRO A 121 12.34 12.29 -2.76
CA PRO A 121 11.85 12.93 -1.54
C PRO A 121 10.38 13.36 -1.62
N LYS A 122 10.00 14.02 -2.70
CA LYS A 122 8.62 14.48 -2.89
C LYS A 122 7.61 13.32 -3.02
N ALA A 123 8.00 12.22 -3.68
CA ALA A 123 7.15 11.04 -3.80
C ALA A 123 6.98 10.35 -2.44
N PHE A 124 8.07 10.15 -1.72
CA PHE A 124 8.03 9.56 -0.37
C PHE A 124 7.21 10.41 0.61
N GLU A 125 7.42 11.71 0.66
CA GLU A 125 6.65 12.63 1.52
C GLU A 125 5.14 12.58 1.23
N SER A 126 4.78 12.42 -0.05
CA SER A 126 3.37 12.37 -0.45
C SER A 126 2.73 11.00 -0.23
N THR A 127 3.47 9.90 -0.44
CA THR A 127 2.91 8.54 -0.41
C THR A 127 3.11 7.82 0.91
N GLY A 128 4.21 8.14 1.64
CA GLY A 128 4.67 7.38 2.80
C GLY A 128 5.15 5.96 2.46
N VAL A 129 5.39 5.68 1.17
CA VAL A 129 5.80 4.36 0.68
C VAL A 129 7.26 4.39 0.23
N VAL A 130 8.00 3.36 0.61
CA VAL A 130 9.39 3.12 0.19
C VAL A 130 9.42 1.94 -0.77
N ALA A 131 10.16 2.08 -1.86
CA ALA A 131 10.44 0.99 -2.80
C ALA A 131 11.79 0.34 -2.51
N ILE A 132 11.86 -0.97 -2.68
CA ILE A 132 13.06 -1.80 -2.48
C ILE A 132 13.26 -2.67 -3.71
N ASP A 133 14.46 -2.64 -4.29
CA ASP A 133 14.85 -3.59 -5.33
C ASP A 133 14.99 -4.99 -4.70
N SER A 134 14.23 -5.95 -5.19
CA SER A 134 14.35 -7.35 -4.71
C SER A 134 15.67 -8.01 -5.14
N GLY A 135 16.40 -7.42 -6.09
CA GLY A 135 17.58 -8.04 -6.72
C GLY A 135 17.24 -9.19 -7.67
N ASN A 136 15.95 -9.48 -7.88
CA ASN A 136 15.49 -10.62 -8.67
C ASN A 136 14.36 -10.21 -9.62
N ASP A 137 14.52 -10.53 -10.91
CA ASP A 137 13.53 -10.20 -11.95
C ASP A 137 12.20 -10.95 -11.73
N ALA A 138 12.21 -12.12 -11.10
CA ALA A 138 10.98 -12.85 -10.77
C ALA A 138 10.19 -12.24 -9.58
N ALA A 139 10.83 -11.39 -8.77
CA ALA A 139 10.22 -10.75 -7.61
C ALA A 139 9.99 -9.24 -7.79
N GLY A 140 10.63 -8.62 -8.77
CA GLY A 140 10.43 -7.22 -9.14
C GLY A 140 10.77 -6.21 -8.04
N VAL A 141 9.91 -5.23 -7.83
CA VAL A 141 10.07 -4.14 -6.86
C VAL A 141 9.09 -4.31 -5.70
N ILE A 142 9.61 -4.36 -4.49
CA ILE A 142 8.83 -4.49 -3.25
C ILE A 142 8.50 -3.09 -2.74
N LEU A 143 7.27 -2.88 -2.28
CA LEU A 143 6.85 -1.64 -1.64
C LEU A 143 6.58 -1.85 -0.15
N GLN A 144 6.97 -0.87 0.65
CA GLN A 144 6.76 -0.88 2.09
C GLN A 144 6.17 0.44 2.59
N ALA A 145 5.16 0.34 3.44
CA ALA A 145 4.67 1.44 4.27
C ALA A 145 4.97 1.11 5.74
N LYS A 146 6.01 1.73 6.29
CA LYS A 146 6.50 1.44 7.65
C LYS A 146 5.49 1.78 8.75
N ASP A 147 4.62 2.72 8.48
CA ASP A 147 3.55 3.12 9.39
C ASP A 147 2.28 2.27 9.24
N GLY A 148 2.31 1.23 8.38
CA GLY A 148 1.20 0.31 8.17
C GLY A 148 0.01 0.87 7.39
N ARG A 149 0.17 2.04 6.73
CA ARG A 149 -0.86 2.54 5.81
C ARG A 149 -1.09 1.58 4.65
N ASN A 150 -2.22 1.69 4.00
CA ASN A 150 -2.49 0.94 2.78
C ASN A 150 -1.52 1.37 1.66
N ILE A 151 -1.22 0.45 0.77
CA ILE A 151 -0.46 0.71 -0.45
C ILE A 151 -1.38 0.40 -1.62
N GLN A 152 -1.72 1.44 -2.37
CA GLN A 152 -2.51 1.32 -3.59
C GLN A 152 -1.67 1.74 -4.78
N ILE A 153 -1.80 1.00 -5.88
CA ILE A 153 -1.09 1.28 -7.13
C ILE A 153 -2.06 1.24 -8.29
N VAL A 154 -2.01 2.31 -9.08
CA VAL A 154 -2.68 2.39 -10.38
C VAL A 154 -1.68 2.81 -11.43
N PHE A 155 -1.61 2.08 -12.54
CA PHE A 155 -0.78 2.43 -13.67
C PHE A 155 -1.53 3.37 -14.61
N GLN A 156 -0.82 4.36 -15.12
CA GLN A 156 -1.32 5.28 -16.15
C GLN A 156 -0.22 5.51 -17.16
N ARG A 157 -0.50 5.29 -18.44
CA ARG A 157 0.39 5.65 -19.53
C ARG A 157 0.01 7.00 -20.12
N ASP A 158 0.95 7.58 -20.87
CA ASP A 158 0.65 8.76 -21.66
C ASP A 158 -0.38 8.41 -22.75
N ALA A 159 -1.22 9.40 -23.10
CA ALA A 159 -2.29 9.23 -24.08
C ALA A 159 -1.77 8.64 -25.41
N GLY A 160 -2.34 7.48 -25.78
CA GLY A 160 -2.00 6.78 -27.03
C GLY A 160 -1.27 5.45 -26.87
N SER A 161 -0.99 4.99 -25.66
CA SER A 161 -0.35 3.69 -25.41
C SER A 161 -1.39 2.68 -24.87
N ALA A 162 -1.55 1.57 -25.57
CA ALA A 162 -2.72 0.70 -25.45
C ALA A 162 -2.66 -0.35 -24.33
N ASP A 163 -1.62 -0.41 -23.48
CA ASP A 163 -1.49 -1.53 -22.56
C ASP A 163 -0.82 -1.16 -21.22
N ASP A 164 -1.64 -0.83 -20.22
CA ASP A 164 -1.18 -0.61 -18.84
C ASP A 164 -0.57 -1.89 -18.24
N ALA A 165 -1.01 -3.07 -18.67
CA ALA A 165 -0.49 -4.35 -18.20
C ALA A 165 0.95 -4.58 -18.70
N ALA A 166 1.25 -4.23 -19.95
CA ALA A 166 2.62 -4.31 -20.47
C ALA A 166 3.57 -3.35 -19.76
N PHE A 167 3.10 -2.13 -19.43
CA PHE A 167 3.88 -1.19 -18.63
C PHE A 167 4.11 -1.71 -17.20
N ALA A 168 3.08 -2.23 -16.57
CA ALA A 168 3.21 -2.87 -15.25
C ALA A 168 4.25 -3.99 -15.27
N ALA A 169 4.21 -4.86 -16.28
CA ALA A 169 5.11 -6.00 -16.41
C ALA A 169 6.59 -5.61 -16.55
N VAL A 170 6.92 -4.44 -17.12
CA VAL A 170 8.32 -3.98 -17.25
C VAL A 170 8.80 -3.16 -16.05
N THR A 171 7.91 -2.79 -15.13
CA THR A 171 8.28 -2.04 -13.91
C THR A 171 8.61 -2.93 -12.72
N GLY A 172 8.14 -4.18 -12.73
CA GLY A 172 8.24 -5.09 -11.59
C GLY A 172 7.35 -4.74 -10.41
N LEU A 173 6.44 -3.78 -10.57
CA LEU A 173 5.42 -3.45 -9.58
C LEU A 173 4.20 -4.34 -9.76
N LYS A 174 3.58 -4.74 -8.66
CA LYS A 174 2.32 -5.46 -8.67
C LYS A 174 1.17 -4.48 -8.62
N GLN A 175 0.19 -4.65 -9.51
CA GLN A 175 -1.05 -3.90 -9.43
C GLN A 175 -1.86 -4.40 -8.24
N GLY A 176 -2.36 -3.50 -7.41
CA GLY A 176 -3.13 -3.81 -6.21
C GLY A 176 -4.20 -2.78 -5.93
#